data_03c35cac4332676506a6b2f8d1f4585d
#
_entry.id   03c35cac4332676506a6b2f8d1f4585d
#
_cell.length_a   1.000
_cell.length_b   1.000
_cell.length_c   1.000
_cell.angle_alpha   90.00
_cell.angle_beta   90.00
_cell.angle_gamma   90.00
#
_symmetry.space_group_name_H-M   'P 1'
#
loop_
_entity.id
_entity.type
_entity.pdbx_description
1 polymer ?
#
loop_
_entity_poly.entity_id
_entity_poly.type
_entity_poly.pdbx_seq_one_letter_code
_entity_poly.pdbx_strand_id
1 'polypeptide(L)'
;MEKEIRDKEKVERVLGIYTKLLDGITVNKQKEAEKYGVVNRSIQRDIDNIRSYLAKTDNEESVYNNVLYDYKRKGYYLEHIYDKKLNSKEMFVICKILLASRCLTQKEMSEILRKLIKTCIPLEDQKLITELISNEEFHYVE
;
A
#
# COMPACT_ATOMS: atom_id res chain seq x y z
N MET A 1 -24.81 -23.88 -6.82
CA MET A 1 -24.81 -22.52 -7.37
C MET A 1 -24.57 -21.45 -6.28
N GLU A 2 -25.36 -21.43 -5.22
CA GLU A 2 -25.17 -20.49 -4.10
C GLU A 2 -23.82 -20.67 -3.39
N LYS A 3 -23.35 -21.91 -3.24
CA LYS A 3 -22.05 -22.20 -2.63
C LYS A 3 -20.90 -21.66 -3.50
N GLU A 4 -20.99 -21.84 -4.80
CA GLU A 4 -19.98 -21.35 -5.75
C GLU A 4 -19.89 -19.82 -5.75
N ILE A 5 -21.05 -19.14 -5.67
CA ILE A 5 -21.12 -17.68 -5.58
C ILE A 5 -20.49 -17.20 -4.28
N ARG A 6 -20.79 -17.84 -3.15
CA ARG A 6 -20.21 -17.48 -1.85
C ARG A 6 -18.70 -17.71 -1.81
N ASP A 7 -18.22 -18.80 -2.40
CA ASP A 7 -16.80 -19.11 -2.48
C ASP A 7 -16.07 -18.07 -3.32
N LYS A 8 -16.66 -17.66 -4.45
CA LYS A 8 -16.11 -16.62 -5.31
C LYS A 8 -16.04 -15.27 -4.59
N GLU A 9 -17.11 -14.86 -3.92
CA GLU A 9 -17.17 -13.63 -3.15
C GLU A 9 -16.12 -13.62 -2.02
N LYS A 10 -15.94 -14.76 -1.35
CA LYS A 10 -14.93 -14.92 -0.32
C LYS A 10 -13.52 -14.74 -0.87
N VAL A 11 -13.22 -15.36 -2.00
CA VAL A 11 -11.90 -15.23 -2.65
C VAL A 11 -11.64 -13.79 -3.05
N GLU A 12 -12.60 -13.13 -3.67
CA GLU A 12 -12.49 -11.74 -4.06
C GLU A 12 -12.26 -10.80 -2.85
N ARG A 13 -12.95 -11.09 -1.75
CA ARG A 13 -12.81 -10.33 -0.51
C ARG A 13 -11.41 -10.49 0.09
N VAL A 14 -10.92 -11.72 0.20
CA VAL A 14 -9.58 -11.99 0.74
C VAL A 14 -8.51 -11.33 -0.11
N LEU A 15 -8.61 -11.46 -1.42
CA LEU A 15 -7.66 -10.83 -2.35
C LEU A 15 -7.72 -9.31 -2.27
N GLY A 16 -8.91 -8.74 -2.11
CA GLY A 16 -9.10 -7.30 -1.94
C GLY A 16 -8.42 -6.77 -0.67
N ILE A 17 -8.60 -7.48 0.44
CA ILE A 17 -7.96 -7.13 1.72
C ILE A 17 -6.43 -7.25 1.60
N TYR A 18 -5.94 -8.33 1.02
CA TYR A 18 -4.51 -8.56 0.80
C TYR A 18 -3.89 -7.44 -0.06
N THR A 19 -4.57 -7.05 -1.13
CA THR A 19 -4.13 -5.97 -2.01
C THR A 19 -3.98 -4.65 -1.25
N LYS A 20 -4.95 -4.32 -0.39
CA LYS A 20 -4.87 -3.12 0.47
C LYS A 20 -3.66 -3.18 1.39
N LEU A 21 -3.41 -4.33 2.01
CA LEU A 21 -2.25 -4.50 2.88
C LEU A 21 -0.93 -4.31 2.12
N LEU A 22 -0.84 -4.86 0.91
CA LEU A 22 0.34 -4.68 0.06
C LEU A 22 0.55 -3.22 -0.35
N ASP A 23 -0.53 -2.46 -0.50
CA ASP A 23 -0.47 -1.04 -0.83
C ASP A 23 -0.14 -0.16 0.39
N GLY A 24 0.04 -0.75 1.55
CA GLY A 24 0.34 -0.03 2.79
C GLY A 24 -0.87 0.59 3.46
N ILE A 25 -2.07 0.16 3.08
CA ILE A 25 -3.32 0.64 3.68
C ILE A 25 -3.59 -0.09 4.98
N THR A 26 -4.00 0.66 6.00
CA THR A 26 -4.47 0.09 7.26
C THR A 26 -5.91 -0.41 7.08
N VAL A 27 -6.14 -1.68 7.37
CA VAL A 27 -7.43 -2.35 7.17
C VAL A 27 -8.21 -2.36 8.48
N ASN A 28 -9.37 -1.71 8.50
CA ASN A 28 -10.29 -1.72 9.64
C ASN A 28 -11.35 -2.80 9.42
N LYS A 29 -11.48 -3.74 10.37
CA LYS A 29 -12.42 -4.86 10.26
C LYS A 29 -13.85 -4.41 10.03
N GLN A 30 -14.30 -3.44 10.80
CA GLN A 30 -15.69 -2.97 10.72
C GLN A 30 -15.99 -2.35 9.35
N LYS A 31 -15.10 -1.53 8.84
CA LYS A 31 -15.24 -0.90 7.52
C LYS A 31 -15.27 -1.94 6.40
N GLU A 32 -14.39 -2.93 6.49
CA GLU A 32 -14.36 -4.00 5.49
C GLU A 32 -15.61 -4.87 5.58
N ALA A 33 -16.08 -5.18 6.81
CA ALA A 33 -17.31 -5.93 7.01
C ALA A 33 -18.51 -5.21 6.40
N GLU A 34 -18.61 -3.91 6.59
CA GLU A 34 -19.66 -3.08 5.98
C GLU A 34 -19.56 -3.07 4.46
N LYS A 35 -18.35 -2.92 3.93
CA LYS A 35 -18.10 -2.90 2.48
C LYS A 35 -18.53 -4.19 1.80
N TYR A 36 -18.23 -5.33 2.39
CA TYR A 36 -18.52 -6.65 1.81
C TYR A 36 -19.82 -7.27 2.29
N GLY A 37 -20.53 -6.61 3.21
CA GLY A 37 -21.80 -7.12 3.73
C GLY A 37 -21.65 -8.40 4.55
N VAL A 38 -20.58 -8.52 5.32
CA VAL A 38 -20.28 -9.68 6.17
C VAL A 38 -20.08 -9.25 7.62
N VAL A 39 -20.02 -10.22 8.54
CA VAL A 39 -19.75 -9.94 9.95
C VAL A 39 -18.24 -9.77 10.20
N ASN A 40 -17.88 -9.08 11.28
CA ASN A 40 -16.49 -8.84 11.65
C ASN A 40 -15.68 -10.15 11.77
N ARG A 41 -16.31 -11.22 12.23
CA ARG A 41 -15.66 -12.53 12.36
C ARG A 41 -15.18 -13.07 11.00
N SER A 42 -15.92 -12.83 9.93
CA SER A 42 -15.49 -13.22 8.59
C SER A 42 -14.24 -12.48 8.16
N ILE A 43 -14.16 -11.19 8.44
CA ILE A 43 -12.97 -10.40 8.14
C ILE A 43 -11.79 -10.86 9.00
N GLN A 44 -12.02 -11.18 10.27
CA GLN A 44 -10.97 -11.73 11.13
C GLN A 44 -10.40 -13.03 10.58
N ARG A 45 -11.28 -13.92 10.10
CA ARG A 45 -10.85 -15.19 9.45
C ARG A 45 -10.03 -14.91 8.19
N ASP A 46 -10.43 -13.93 7.40
CA ASP A 46 -9.70 -13.56 6.19
C ASP A 46 -8.29 -13.07 6.54
N ILE A 47 -8.18 -12.23 7.57
CA ILE A 47 -6.88 -11.74 8.06
C ILE A 47 -6.03 -12.90 8.58
N ASP A 48 -6.62 -13.82 9.33
CA ASP A 48 -5.93 -15.01 9.84
C ASP A 48 -5.44 -15.91 8.70
N ASN A 49 -6.23 -16.05 7.64
CA ASN A 49 -5.85 -16.80 6.44
C ASN A 49 -4.67 -16.13 5.72
N ILE A 50 -4.67 -14.81 5.64
CA ILE A 50 -3.55 -14.05 5.06
C ILE A 50 -2.29 -14.25 5.90
N ARG A 51 -2.39 -14.17 7.23
CA ARG A 51 -1.27 -14.45 8.14
C ARG A 51 -0.70 -15.85 7.92
N SER A 52 -1.57 -16.85 7.81
CA SER A 52 -1.16 -18.24 7.57
C SER A 52 -0.44 -18.39 6.25
N TYR A 53 -0.94 -17.75 5.21
CA TYR A 53 -0.31 -17.74 3.89
C TYR A 53 1.08 -17.10 3.93
N LEU A 54 1.21 -15.95 4.57
CA LEU A 54 2.48 -15.25 4.68
C LEU A 54 3.50 -16.07 5.47
N ALA A 55 3.06 -16.75 6.52
CA ALA A 55 3.94 -17.62 7.31
C ALA A 55 4.47 -18.81 6.50
N LYS A 56 3.67 -19.35 5.58
CA LYS A 56 4.06 -20.47 4.71
C LYS A 56 5.00 -20.06 3.59
N THR A 57 4.88 -18.81 3.12
CA THR A 57 5.72 -18.28 2.06
C THR A 57 6.99 -17.63 2.62
N ASP A 58 7.21 -17.78 3.92
CA ASP A 58 8.33 -17.19 4.61
C ASP A 58 9.62 -17.89 4.20
N ASN A 59 10.35 -17.30 3.27
CA ASN A 59 11.72 -17.62 2.95
C ASN A 59 12.61 -16.50 3.49
N GLU A 60 13.90 -16.61 3.36
CA GLU A 60 14.87 -15.65 3.92
C GLU A 60 14.59 -14.19 3.56
N GLU A 61 13.89 -13.94 2.46
CA GLU A 61 13.54 -12.59 2.01
C GLU A 61 12.24 -12.03 2.61
N SER A 62 11.40 -12.90 3.19
CA SER A 62 10.06 -12.51 3.66
C SER A 62 9.85 -12.73 5.15
N VAL A 63 10.91 -12.96 5.90
CA VAL A 63 10.91 -13.32 7.33
C VAL A 63 10.06 -12.41 8.20
N TYR A 64 9.76 -11.22 7.77
CA TYR A 64 9.12 -10.20 8.60
C TYR A 64 7.77 -9.70 8.08
N ASN A 65 7.25 -10.34 7.04
CA ASN A 65 5.93 -9.96 6.52
C ASN A 65 4.81 -10.59 7.35
N ASN A 66 4.34 -9.88 8.32
CA ASN A 66 3.23 -10.29 9.17
C ASN A 66 2.20 -9.17 9.24
N VAL A 67 0.95 -9.55 9.52
CA VAL A 67 -0.14 -8.60 9.70
C VAL A 67 -0.27 -8.28 11.18
N LEU A 68 -0.03 -7.02 11.53
CA LEU A 68 -0.10 -6.52 12.90
C LEU A 68 -1.27 -5.56 13.07
N TYR A 69 -1.70 -5.34 14.31
CA TYR A 69 -2.77 -4.40 14.64
C TYR A 69 -2.19 -3.11 15.20
N ASP A 70 -2.60 -1.99 14.63
CA ASP A 70 -2.23 -0.65 15.11
C ASP A 70 -3.41 -0.05 15.90
N TYR A 71 -3.20 0.15 17.19
CA TYR A 71 -4.23 0.69 18.08
C TYR A 71 -4.54 2.18 17.83
N LYS A 72 -3.60 2.92 17.29
CA LYS A 72 -3.80 4.34 16.96
C LYS A 72 -4.66 4.49 15.71
N ARG A 73 -4.35 3.72 14.68
CA ARG A 73 -5.08 3.73 13.40
C ARG A 73 -6.32 2.84 13.42
N LYS A 74 -6.46 2.02 14.48
CA LYS A 74 -7.58 1.09 14.65
C LYS A 74 -7.75 0.13 13.49
N GLY A 75 -6.65 -0.48 13.09
CA GLY A 75 -6.69 -1.42 11.97
C GLY A 75 -5.44 -2.26 11.83
N TYR A 76 -5.51 -3.19 10.91
CA TYR A 76 -4.42 -4.10 10.59
C TYR A 76 -3.55 -3.52 9.49
N TYR A 77 -2.26 -3.76 9.58
CA TYR A 77 -1.29 -3.32 8.58
C TYR A 77 -0.24 -4.41 8.36
N LEU A 78 0.40 -4.37 7.20
CA LEU A 78 1.47 -5.31 6.87
C LEU A 78 2.79 -4.79 7.42
N GLU A 79 3.43 -5.59 8.27
CA GLU A 79 4.74 -5.30 8.84
C GLU A 79 5.78 -5.16 7.73
N HIS A 80 6.73 -4.27 7.95
CA HIS A 80 7.85 -4.04 7.03
C HIS A 80 7.48 -3.61 5.61
N ILE A 81 6.29 -3.06 5.42
CA ILE A 81 5.91 -2.54 4.11
C ILE A 81 6.88 -1.45 3.64
N TYR A 82 7.41 -0.67 4.57
CA TYR A 82 8.36 0.39 4.28
C TYR A 82 9.78 -0.12 4.00
N ASP A 83 10.08 -1.38 4.33
CA ASP A 83 11.35 -2.01 3.94
C ASP A 83 11.40 -2.30 2.45
N LYS A 84 10.23 -2.48 1.83
CA LYS A 84 10.09 -2.75 0.40
C LYS A 84 9.67 -1.53 -0.40
N LYS A 85 9.04 -0.57 0.26
CA LYS A 85 8.57 0.67 -0.36
C LYS A 85 9.32 1.84 0.25
N LEU A 86 9.46 2.90 -0.52
CA LEU A 86 10.08 4.13 -0.04
C LEU A 86 9.14 4.86 0.92
N ASN A 87 9.70 5.43 1.97
CA ASN A 87 8.94 6.34 2.82
C ASN A 87 8.95 7.75 2.20
N SER A 88 8.16 8.66 2.77
CA SER A 88 8.01 10.02 2.27
C SER A 88 9.33 10.78 2.22
N LYS A 89 10.18 10.61 3.25
CA LYS A 89 11.48 11.26 3.34
C LYS A 89 12.43 10.78 2.23
N GLU A 90 12.50 9.48 2.03
CA GLU A 90 13.35 8.87 0.99
C GLU A 90 12.91 9.32 -0.40
N MET A 91 11.62 9.31 -0.67
CA MET A 91 11.08 9.77 -1.95
C MET A 91 11.38 11.26 -2.17
N PHE A 92 11.21 12.08 -1.14
CA PHE A 92 11.49 13.51 -1.23
C PHE A 92 12.95 13.78 -1.59
N VAL A 93 13.89 13.04 -0.99
CA VAL A 93 15.33 13.13 -1.31
C VAL A 93 15.58 12.76 -2.78
N ILE A 94 15.01 11.66 -3.24
CA ILE A 94 15.15 11.22 -4.64
C ILE A 94 14.62 12.28 -5.59
N CYS A 95 13.45 12.83 -5.30
CA CYS A 95 12.83 13.87 -6.13
C CYS A 95 13.69 15.13 -6.16
N LYS A 96 14.24 15.55 -5.04
CA LYS A 96 15.15 16.69 -4.96
C LYS A 96 16.39 16.48 -5.85
N ILE A 97 16.98 15.31 -5.81
CA ILE A 97 18.14 14.98 -6.64
C ILE A 97 17.78 15.02 -8.12
N LEU A 98 16.66 14.41 -8.51
CA LEU A 98 16.20 14.38 -9.90
C LEU A 98 15.92 15.81 -10.41
N LEU A 99 15.21 16.61 -9.61
CA LEU A 99 14.91 18.00 -9.97
C LEU A 99 16.18 18.87 -10.08
N ALA A 100 17.13 18.66 -9.18
CA ALA A 100 18.40 19.39 -9.19
C ALA A 100 19.28 19.00 -10.37
N SER A 101 19.14 17.80 -10.91
CA SER A 101 19.98 17.32 -12.02
C SER A 101 19.73 18.07 -13.33
N ARG A 102 18.52 18.57 -13.54
CA ARG A 102 18.08 19.29 -14.75
C ARG A 102 18.34 18.52 -16.04
N CYS A 103 18.44 17.19 -15.96
CA CYS A 103 18.72 16.34 -17.11
C CYS A 103 17.51 16.05 -17.99
N LEU A 104 16.32 16.32 -17.49
CA LEU A 104 15.05 15.93 -18.12
C LEU A 104 14.22 17.18 -18.43
N THR A 105 13.33 17.08 -19.42
CA THR A 105 12.31 18.09 -19.63
C THR A 105 11.30 18.03 -18.50
N GLN A 106 10.54 19.10 -18.32
CA GLN A 106 9.51 19.15 -17.29
C GLN A 106 8.49 18.02 -17.45
N LYS A 107 8.11 17.72 -18.68
CA LYS A 107 7.17 16.63 -19.00
C LYS A 107 7.73 15.26 -18.60
N GLU A 108 8.98 14.99 -18.99
CA GLU A 108 9.66 13.73 -18.64
C GLU A 108 9.80 13.58 -17.13
N MET A 109 10.19 14.68 -16.45
CA MET A 109 10.32 14.72 -15.01
C MET A 109 8.99 14.39 -14.32
N SER A 110 7.91 15.06 -14.73
CA SER A 110 6.57 14.83 -14.14
C SER A 110 6.10 13.39 -14.33
N GLU A 111 6.33 12.80 -15.49
CA GLU A 111 5.95 11.41 -15.77
C GLU A 111 6.73 10.43 -14.92
N ILE A 112 8.03 10.62 -14.78
CA ILE A 112 8.90 9.75 -13.97
C ILE A 112 8.53 9.85 -12.49
N LEU A 113 8.38 11.07 -11.97
CA LEU A 113 8.01 11.28 -10.57
C LEU A 113 6.66 10.65 -10.25
N ARG A 114 5.69 10.79 -11.14
CA ARG A 114 4.36 10.19 -10.95
C ARG A 114 4.45 8.66 -10.86
N LYS A 115 5.23 8.04 -11.75
CA LYS A 115 5.44 6.59 -11.74
C LYS A 115 6.14 6.13 -10.47
N LEU A 116 7.17 6.85 -10.03
CA LEU A 116 7.90 6.52 -8.80
C LEU A 116 6.99 6.59 -7.57
N ILE A 117 6.19 7.66 -7.45
CA ILE A 117 5.25 7.81 -6.34
C ILE A 117 4.24 6.67 -6.34
N LYS A 118 3.65 6.38 -7.49
CA LYS A 118 2.61 5.35 -7.62
C LYS A 118 3.14 3.96 -7.30
N THR A 119 4.37 3.66 -7.69
CA THR A 119 4.95 2.32 -7.58
C THR A 119 5.67 2.10 -6.25
N CYS A 120 6.40 3.10 -5.77
CA CYS A 120 7.35 2.94 -4.67
C CYS A 120 6.84 3.44 -3.32
N ILE A 121 5.78 4.22 -3.28
CA ILE A 121 5.22 4.80 -2.05
C ILE A 121 3.94 4.08 -1.64
N PRO A 122 3.74 3.76 -0.33
CA PRO A 122 2.47 3.24 0.14
C PRO A 122 1.31 4.17 -0.21
N LEU A 123 0.17 3.60 -0.56
CA LEU A 123 -0.98 4.36 -1.07
C LEU A 123 -1.43 5.48 -0.13
N GLU A 124 -1.39 5.25 1.19
CA GLU A 124 -1.79 6.24 2.19
C GLU A 124 -0.92 7.51 2.16
N ASP A 125 0.33 7.38 1.75
CA ASP A 125 1.30 8.48 1.73
C ASP A 125 1.38 9.19 0.38
N GLN A 126 0.78 8.63 -0.67
CA GLN A 126 0.92 9.15 -2.04
C GLN A 126 0.37 10.56 -2.20
N LYS A 127 -0.75 10.87 -1.56
CA LYS A 127 -1.36 12.20 -1.65
C LYS A 127 -0.46 13.28 -1.09
N LEU A 128 0.09 13.07 0.10
CA LEU A 128 0.99 14.03 0.75
C LEU A 128 2.24 14.25 -0.08
N ILE A 129 2.85 13.18 -0.56
CA ILE A 129 4.07 13.25 -1.38
C ILE A 129 3.79 13.93 -2.69
N THR A 130 2.66 13.64 -3.34
CA THR A 130 2.28 14.29 -4.60
C THR A 130 2.15 15.80 -4.41
N GLU A 131 1.56 16.25 -3.31
CA GLU A 131 1.42 17.68 -3.00
C GLU A 131 2.79 18.35 -2.78
N LEU A 132 3.68 17.72 -2.00
CA LEU A 132 5.02 18.22 -1.74
C LEU A 132 5.85 18.32 -3.01
N ILE A 133 5.78 17.33 -3.87
CA ILE A 133 6.54 17.26 -5.13
C ILE A 133 5.98 18.27 -6.16
N SER A 134 4.67 18.45 -6.20
CA SER A 134 4.04 19.41 -7.11
C SER A 134 4.57 20.84 -6.87
N ASN A 135 4.81 21.21 -5.62
CA ASN A 135 5.42 22.49 -5.29
C ASN A 135 6.84 22.60 -5.87
N GLU A 136 7.64 21.55 -5.76
CA GLU A 136 9.00 21.54 -6.30
C GLU A 136 9.01 21.54 -7.83
N GLU A 137 8.10 20.81 -8.47
CA GLU A 137 7.96 20.77 -9.93
C GLU A 137 7.58 22.14 -10.50
N PHE A 138 6.75 22.89 -9.78
CA PHE A 138 6.31 24.21 -10.22
C PHE A 138 7.50 25.16 -10.40
N HIS A 139 8.54 25.00 -9.61
CA HIS A 139 9.75 25.82 -9.67
C HIS A 139 10.85 25.17 -10.53
N TYR A 140 10.58 24.04 -11.18
CA TYR A 140 11.57 23.34 -12.01
C TYR A 140 11.79 24.08 -13.32
N VAL A 141 13.04 24.35 -13.61
CA VAL A 141 13.50 24.99 -14.87
C VAL A 141 14.42 23.99 -15.58
N GLU A 142 14.09 23.69 -16.80
CA GLU A 142 14.85 22.79 -17.66
C GLU A 142 16.29 23.28 -17.94
#